data_60410f93e4821a50e69912b6e4d97691
#
_entry.id   60410f93e4821a50e69912b6e4d97691
#
_cell.length_a   1.000
_cell.length_b   1.000
_cell.length_c   1.000
_cell.angle_alpha   90.00
_cell.angle_beta   90.00
_cell.angle_gamma   90.00
#
_symmetry.space_group_name_H-M   'P 1'
#
loop_
_entity.id
_entity.type
_entity.pdbx_description
1 polymer ?
#
loop_
_entity_poly.entity_id
_entity_poly.type
_entity_poly.pdbx_seq_one_letter_code
_entity_poly.pdbx_strand_id
1 'polypeptide(L)'
;MPWFLRFAREFFRILTDDGSLVIDIGGSYEAGQPTRSLYQYDLLIALCRELHFHLAQEFYWYNPAKLPSPAEWVTVRRIRVKDAVNCVWWLSRTPAPKADNRKVLRPYSPDMERLIQRGYRPKKRPSGHNITPKFDKDHGGSIPANLLICGNNDSNGAYLKAC
;
A
#
# COMPACT_ATOMS: atom_id res chain seq x y z
N MET A 1 -6.22 15.40 -15.59
CA MET A 1 -6.51 13.94 -15.70
C MET A 1 -6.33 13.40 -17.13
N PRO A 2 -6.93 13.95 -18.20
CA PRO A 2 -6.84 13.34 -19.55
C PRO A 2 -5.41 13.16 -20.07
N TRP A 3 -4.49 14.04 -19.68
CA TRP A 3 -3.09 13.93 -20.09
C TRP A 3 -2.42 12.65 -19.57
N PHE A 4 -2.63 12.26 -18.31
CA PHE A 4 -2.01 11.08 -17.72
C PHE A 4 -2.56 9.79 -18.34
N LEU A 5 -3.83 9.73 -18.69
CA LEU A 5 -4.43 8.54 -19.32
C LEU A 5 -3.78 8.21 -20.68
N ARG A 6 -3.21 9.20 -21.39
CA ARG A 6 -2.44 8.94 -22.61
C ARG A 6 -1.17 8.12 -22.29
N PHE A 7 -0.43 8.51 -21.24
CA PHE A 7 0.74 7.74 -20.79
C PHE A 7 0.33 6.37 -20.24
N ALA A 8 -0.75 6.31 -19.48
CA ALA A 8 -1.23 5.06 -18.91
C ALA A 8 -1.61 4.02 -19.97
N ARG A 9 -2.15 4.45 -21.14
CA ARG A 9 -2.38 3.57 -22.30
C ARG A 9 -1.07 2.96 -22.80
N GLU A 10 -0.01 3.77 -22.89
CA GLU A 10 1.31 3.27 -23.31
C GLU A 10 1.91 2.36 -22.26
N PHE A 11 1.77 2.64 -20.97
CA PHE A 11 2.17 1.73 -19.92
C PHE A 11 1.45 0.38 -20.05
N PHE A 12 0.13 0.39 -20.28
CA PHE A 12 -0.63 -0.83 -20.51
C PHE A 12 -0.12 -1.60 -21.73
N ARG A 13 0.21 -0.90 -22.80
CA ARG A 13 0.69 -1.50 -24.06
C ARG A 13 2.05 -2.19 -23.90
N ILE A 14 2.98 -1.60 -23.14
CA ILE A 14 4.35 -2.08 -23.01
C ILE A 14 4.54 -3.11 -21.89
N LEU A 15 3.62 -3.17 -20.92
CA LEU A 15 3.69 -4.14 -19.84
C LEU A 15 3.49 -5.57 -20.37
N THR A 16 4.25 -6.50 -19.84
CA THR A 16 3.99 -7.95 -20.00
C THR A 16 2.73 -8.35 -19.22
N ASP A 17 2.19 -9.54 -19.51
CA ASP A 17 0.95 -10.00 -18.84
C ASP A 17 1.15 -10.21 -17.32
N ASP A 18 2.37 -10.54 -16.89
CA ASP A 18 2.76 -10.67 -15.49
C ASP A 18 3.41 -9.40 -14.91
N GLY A 19 3.51 -8.33 -15.72
CA GLY A 19 4.13 -7.06 -15.36
C GLY A 19 3.32 -6.23 -14.37
N SER A 20 3.99 -5.28 -13.74
CA SER A 20 3.41 -4.40 -12.72
C SER A 20 3.63 -2.93 -13.02
N LEU A 21 2.62 -2.11 -12.78
CA LEU A 21 2.70 -0.66 -12.74
C LEU A 21 2.43 -0.21 -11.29
N VAL A 22 3.36 0.53 -10.70
CA VAL A 22 3.20 1.07 -9.36
C VAL A 22 3.11 2.58 -9.43
N ILE A 23 2.07 3.14 -8.82
CA ILE A 23 1.80 4.58 -8.79
C ILE A 23 1.71 5.05 -7.35
N ASP A 24 2.64 5.90 -6.91
CA ASP A 24 2.53 6.65 -5.65
C ASP A 24 1.77 7.94 -5.92
N ILE A 25 0.66 8.15 -5.21
CA ILE A 25 -0.20 9.30 -5.40
C ILE A 25 -0.67 9.87 -4.05
N GLY A 26 -0.37 11.15 -3.85
CA GLY A 26 -0.87 11.92 -2.71
C GLY A 26 -2.24 12.52 -2.97
N GLY A 27 -3.03 12.65 -1.91
CA GLY A 27 -4.27 13.40 -1.98
C GLY A 27 -4.02 14.90 -2.10
N SER A 28 -5.01 15.62 -2.60
CA SER A 28 -5.01 17.07 -2.72
C SER A 28 -6.32 17.67 -2.19
N TYR A 29 -6.35 18.98 -2.05
CA TYR A 29 -7.54 19.75 -1.72
C TYR A 29 -7.99 20.55 -2.94
N GLU A 30 -9.28 20.85 -2.99
CA GLU A 30 -9.81 21.81 -3.95
C GLU A 30 -9.23 23.20 -3.69
N ALA A 31 -8.98 23.95 -4.76
CA ALA A 31 -8.35 25.27 -4.65
C ALA A 31 -9.16 26.20 -3.75
N GLY A 32 -8.52 26.74 -2.70
CA GLY A 32 -9.14 27.68 -1.77
C GLY A 32 -10.19 27.09 -0.83
N GLN A 33 -10.37 25.77 -0.78
CA GLN A 33 -11.39 25.11 0.05
C GLN A 33 -10.81 24.01 0.94
N PRO A 34 -11.32 23.82 2.16
CA PRO A 34 -10.93 22.71 3.05
C PRO A 34 -11.62 21.38 2.66
N THR A 35 -11.84 21.17 1.38
CA THR A 35 -12.50 20.00 0.79
C THR A 35 -11.50 19.19 -0.02
N ARG A 36 -11.50 17.88 0.18
CA ARG A 36 -10.62 16.97 -0.56
C ARG A 36 -11.03 16.89 -2.03
N SER A 37 -10.05 17.00 -2.90
CA SER A 37 -10.24 16.68 -4.31
C SER A 37 -10.35 15.17 -4.51
N LEU A 38 -11.23 14.74 -5.38
CA LEU A 38 -11.47 13.33 -5.70
C LEU A 38 -10.60 12.84 -6.87
N TYR A 39 -9.68 13.68 -7.37
CA TYR A 39 -8.92 13.40 -8.60
C TYR A 39 -8.20 12.05 -8.58
N GLN A 40 -7.68 11.63 -7.42
CA GLN A 40 -6.98 10.35 -7.30
C GLN A 40 -7.93 9.16 -7.50
N TYR A 41 -9.15 9.24 -6.94
CA TYR A 41 -10.15 8.17 -7.09
C TYR A 41 -10.68 8.11 -8.53
N ASP A 42 -10.94 9.28 -9.14
CA ASP A 42 -11.33 9.34 -10.55
C ASP A 42 -10.25 8.76 -11.46
N LEU A 43 -8.96 9.03 -11.15
CA LEU A 43 -7.85 8.42 -11.87
C LEU A 43 -7.84 6.91 -11.72
N LEU A 44 -7.97 6.39 -10.50
CA LEU A 44 -7.99 4.94 -10.24
C LEU A 44 -9.14 4.26 -10.99
N ILE A 45 -10.33 4.86 -10.94
CA ILE A 45 -11.52 4.36 -11.64
C ILE A 45 -11.29 4.33 -13.15
N ALA A 46 -10.71 5.40 -13.72
CA ALA A 46 -10.42 5.47 -15.16
C ALA A 46 -9.35 4.42 -15.56
N LEU A 47 -8.28 4.25 -14.76
CA LEU A 47 -7.27 3.23 -15.02
C LEU A 47 -7.89 1.82 -15.07
N CYS A 48 -8.78 1.51 -14.14
CA CYS A 48 -9.38 0.19 -14.04
C CYS A 48 -10.52 -0.02 -15.05
N ARG A 49 -11.40 0.97 -15.25
CA ARG A 49 -12.62 0.79 -16.06
C ARG A 49 -12.42 1.14 -17.53
N GLU A 50 -11.60 2.16 -17.84
CA GLU A 50 -11.40 2.61 -19.22
C GLU A 50 -10.16 1.96 -19.85
N LEU A 51 -9.10 1.76 -19.07
CA LEU A 51 -7.84 1.21 -19.57
C LEU A 51 -7.63 -0.27 -19.17
N HIS A 52 -8.58 -0.86 -18.45
CA HIS A 52 -8.61 -2.29 -18.09
C HIS A 52 -7.42 -2.76 -17.23
N PHE A 53 -6.78 -1.87 -16.49
CA PHE A 53 -5.85 -2.29 -15.46
C PHE A 53 -6.59 -3.02 -14.33
N HIS A 54 -5.95 -4.02 -13.77
CA HIS A 54 -6.38 -4.68 -12.54
C HIS A 54 -5.65 -4.06 -11.36
N LEU A 55 -6.39 -3.57 -10.35
CA LEU A 55 -5.80 -3.16 -9.09
C LEU A 55 -5.46 -4.42 -8.29
N ALA A 56 -4.19 -4.81 -8.30
CA ALA A 56 -3.74 -6.01 -7.60
C ALA A 56 -3.73 -5.79 -6.08
N GLN A 57 -3.24 -4.64 -5.63
CA GLN A 57 -3.26 -4.27 -4.21
C GLN A 57 -3.05 -2.77 -4.03
N GLU A 58 -3.53 -2.23 -2.89
CA GLU A 58 -3.21 -0.90 -2.40
C GLU A 58 -2.21 -1.00 -1.26
N PHE A 59 -1.20 -0.12 -1.28
CA PHE A 59 -0.31 0.13 -0.15
C PHE A 59 -0.49 1.56 0.32
N TYR A 60 -0.17 1.80 1.58
CA TYR A 60 -0.24 3.11 2.20
C TYR A 60 1.15 3.49 2.69
N TRP A 61 1.70 4.55 2.12
CA TRP A 61 2.97 5.08 2.59
C TRP A 61 2.72 6.15 3.64
N TYR A 62 3.02 5.83 4.89
CA TYR A 62 2.99 6.76 6.01
C TYR A 62 4.37 7.37 6.23
N ASN A 63 4.45 8.70 6.08
CA ASN A 63 5.66 9.48 6.37
C ASN A 63 5.50 10.21 7.72
N PRO A 64 6.10 9.70 8.82
CA PRO A 64 5.98 10.33 10.15
C PRO A 64 6.63 11.72 10.21
N ALA A 65 7.66 11.97 9.37
CA ALA A 65 8.39 13.23 9.32
C ALA A 65 7.76 14.27 8.38
N LYS A 66 6.61 13.99 7.76
CA LYS A 66 5.97 14.94 6.86
C LYS A 66 5.55 16.20 7.60
N LEU A 67 5.89 17.36 7.03
CA LEU A 67 5.50 18.66 7.59
C LEU A 67 3.97 18.81 7.64
N PRO A 68 3.44 19.64 8.56
CA PRO A 68 2.01 19.91 8.63
C PRO A 68 1.50 20.58 7.34
N SER A 69 0.88 19.81 6.48
CA SER A 69 0.33 20.28 5.20
C SER A 69 -1.08 19.72 4.97
N PRO A 70 -1.95 20.43 4.22
CA PRO A 70 -1.74 21.79 3.71
C PRO A 70 -1.75 22.84 4.83
N ALA A 71 -0.82 23.77 4.79
CA ALA A 71 -0.57 24.72 5.88
C ALA A 71 -1.81 25.55 6.25
N GLU A 72 -2.58 26.01 5.26
CA GLU A 72 -3.78 26.82 5.46
C GLU A 72 -4.77 26.12 6.41
N TRP A 73 -5.07 24.85 6.20
CA TRP A 73 -6.10 24.14 6.97
C TRP A 73 -5.56 23.50 8.25
N VAL A 74 -4.27 23.12 8.24
CA VAL A 74 -3.65 22.39 9.35
C VAL A 74 -3.02 23.35 10.36
N THR A 75 -2.21 24.31 9.90
CA THR A 75 -1.40 25.17 10.78
C THR A 75 -2.08 26.52 11.03
N VAL A 76 -2.63 27.14 9.99
CA VAL A 76 -3.23 28.48 10.09
C VAL A 76 -4.62 28.40 10.69
N ARG A 77 -5.56 27.73 10.05
CA ARG A 77 -6.95 27.62 10.51
C ARG A 77 -7.18 26.51 11.53
N ARG A 78 -6.29 25.53 11.63
CA ARG A 78 -6.35 24.41 12.59
C ARG A 78 -7.66 23.61 12.56
N ILE A 79 -8.22 23.39 11.37
CA ILE A 79 -9.48 22.67 11.15
C ILE A 79 -9.28 21.30 10.49
N ARG A 80 -8.04 20.90 10.22
CA ARG A 80 -7.67 19.58 9.66
C ARG A 80 -6.41 19.08 10.34
N VAL A 81 -6.20 17.76 10.29
CA VAL A 81 -4.93 17.13 10.63
C VAL A 81 -4.01 17.08 9.42
N LYS A 82 -2.71 16.91 9.63
CA LYS A 82 -1.72 16.84 8.53
C LYS A 82 -1.94 15.61 7.67
N ASP A 83 -1.78 15.79 6.37
CA ASP A 83 -1.72 14.67 5.42
C ASP A 83 -0.35 14.01 5.49
N ALA A 84 -0.28 12.81 6.02
CA ALA A 84 0.97 12.07 6.20
C ALA A 84 0.98 10.72 5.50
N VAL A 85 -0.09 10.38 4.77
CA VAL A 85 -0.26 9.12 4.07
C VAL A 85 -0.47 9.38 2.58
N ASN A 86 0.29 8.67 1.75
CA ASN A 86 0.01 8.55 0.32
C ASN A 86 -0.54 7.16 0.02
N CYS A 87 -1.38 7.05 -1.01
CA CYS A 87 -1.77 5.77 -1.59
C CYS A 87 -0.72 5.35 -2.62
N VAL A 88 -0.33 4.09 -2.57
CA VAL A 88 0.54 3.47 -3.58
C VAL A 88 -0.24 2.34 -4.22
N TRP A 89 -0.61 2.49 -5.49
CA TRP A 89 -1.39 1.51 -6.21
C TRP A 89 -0.49 0.56 -6.98
N TRP A 90 -0.71 -0.73 -6.78
CA TRP A 90 -0.12 -1.77 -7.58
C TRP A 90 -1.14 -2.25 -8.61
N LEU A 91 -0.86 -1.93 -9.86
CA LEU A 91 -1.70 -2.22 -11.02
C LEU A 91 -1.01 -3.22 -11.94
N SER A 92 -1.79 -3.98 -12.69
CA SER A 92 -1.30 -4.98 -13.63
C SER A 92 -2.22 -5.15 -14.83
N ARG A 93 -1.73 -5.77 -15.92
CA ARG A 93 -2.54 -6.11 -17.10
C ARG A 93 -3.50 -7.28 -16.84
N THR A 94 -3.15 -8.18 -15.97
CA THR A 94 -3.93 -9.38 -15.64
C THR A 94 -4.23 -9.43 -14.15
N PRO A 95 -5.22 -10.21 -13.69
CA PRO A 95 -5.47 -10.35 -12.26
C PRO A 95 -4.33 -10.97 -11.45
N ALA A 96 -3.34 -11.60 -12.11
CA ALA A 96 -2.27 -12.35 -11.48
C ALA A 96 -0.87 -11.86 -11.91
N PRO A 97 -0.44 -10.65 -11.49
CA PRO A 97 0.91 -10.19 -11.74
C PRO A 97 1.94 -11.09 -11.05
N LYS A 98 3.15 -11.13 -11.58
CA LYS A 98 4.25 -11.89 -10.97
C LYS A 98 4.58 -11.33 -9.59
N ALA A 99 4.35 -12.14 -8.56
CA ALA A 99 4.61 -11.77 -7.18
C ALA A 99 4.99 -12.98 -6.32
N ASP A 100 5.81 -12.73 -5.31
CA ASP A 100 6.17 -13.74 -4.31
C ASP A 100 6.42 -13.06 -2.97
N ASN A 101 5.44 -13.13 -2.07
CA ASN A 101 5.54 -12.50 -0.76
C ASN A 101 6.58 -13.13 0.17
N ARG A 102 7.10 -14.32 -0.17
CA ARG A 102 8.21 -14.94 0.58
C ARG A 102 9.51 -14.14 0.49
N LYS A 103 9.65 -13.29 -0.54
CA LYS A 103 10.81 -12.42 -0.74
C LYS A 103 10.81 -11.17 0.16
N VAL A 104 9.70 -10.87 0.80
CA VAL A 104 9.50 -9.66 1.61
C VAL A 104 9.12 -9.97 3.06
N LEU A 105 9.32 -11.22 3.51
CA LEU A 105 9.03 -11.62 4.88
C LEU A 105 9.84 -10.79 5.88
N ARG A 106 9.22 -10.54 7.03
CA ARG A 106 9.83 -9.90 8.19
C ARG A 106 10.05 -10.93 9.31
N PRO A 107 10.97 -10.68 10.23
CA PRO A 107 11.12 -11.52 11.41
C PRO A 107 9.78 -11.73 12.11
N TYR A 108 9.57 -12.91 12.68
CA TYR A 108 8.42 -13.15 13.53
C TYR A 108 8.43 -12.24 14.77
N SER A 109 7.25 -11.94 15.28
CA SER A 109 7.14 -11.35 16.61
C SER A 109 7.52 -12.38 17.67
N PRO A 110 7.99 -11.95 18.86
CA PRO A 110 8.29 -12.86 19.98
C PRO A 110 7.12 -13.78 20.36
N ASP A 111 5.88 -13.29 20.18
CA ASP A 111 4.68 -14.10 20.44
C ASP A 111 4.50 -15.20 19.40
N MET A 112 4.78 -14.91 18.13
CA MET A 112 4.71 -15.91 17.08
C MET A 112 5.82 -16.96 17.21
N GLU A 113 7.04 -16.55 17.55
CA GLU A 113 8.15 -17.47 17.81
C GLU A 113 7.81 -18.43 18.94
N ARG A 114 7.26 -17.93 20.06
CA ARG A 114 6.79 -18.76 21.17
C ARG A 114 5.68 -19.72 20.76
N LEU A 115 4.78 -19.28 19.88
CA LEU A 115 3.68 -20.10 19.38
C LEU A 115 4.19 -21.24 18.50
N ILE A 116 5.15 -20.98 17.61
CA ILE A 116 5.80 -21.99 16.77
C ILE A 116 6.49 -23.04 17.64
N GLN A 117 7.21 -22.62 18.69
CA GLN A 117 7.92 -23.52 19.60
C GLN A 117 6.98 -24.39 20.44
N ARG A 118 5.85 -23.86 20.92
CA ARG A 118 4.93 -24.53 21.84
C ARG A 118 3.81 -25.30 21.14
N GLY A 119 3.64 -25.06 19.85
CA GLY A 119 2.50 -25.53 19.06
C GLY A 119 1.23 -24.73 19.33
N TYR A 120 0.32 -24.75 18.35
CA TYR A 120 -0.97 -24.09 18.42
C TYR A 120 -2.08 -25.09 18.74
N ARG A 121 -2.84 -24.83 19.79
CA ARG A 121 -4.07 -25.59 20.08
C ARG A 121 -5.28 -24.79 19.57
N PRO A 122 -5.98 -25.27 18.55
CA PRO A 122 -7.15 -24.59 18.01
C PRO A 122 -8.19 -24.36 19.08
N LYS A 123 -8.63 -23.11 19.26
CA LYS A 123 -9.77 -22.76 20.11
C LYS A 123 -10.88 -22.21 19.23
N LYS A 124 -12.10 -22.69 19.44
CA LYS A 124 -13.29 -22.14 18.81
C LYS A 124 -13.45 -20.68 19.29
N ARG A 125 -13.43 -19.74 18.36
CA ARG A 125 -13.62 -18.32 18.67
C ARG A 125 -15.09 -17.97 18.69
N PRO A 126 -15.53 -17.00 19.50
CA PRO A 126 -16.93 -16.53 19.50
C PRO A 126 -17.41 -16.04 18.13
N SER A 127 -16.49 -15.53 17.30
CA SER A 127 -16.76 -15.08 15.92
C SER A 127 -16.99 -16.19 14.91
N GLY A 128 -16.90 -17.47 15.31
CA GLY A 128 -17.03 -18.62 14.41
C GLY A 128 -15.82 -18.88 13.50
N HIS A 129 -14.83 -17.98 13.46
CA HIS A 129 -13.62 -18.19 12.68
C HIS A 129 -12.64 -19.10 13.43
N ASN A 130 -12.35 -20.24 12.85
CA ASN A 130 -11.34 -21.15 13.36
C ASN A 130 -10.00 -20.88 12.67
N ILE A 131 -8.95 -20.71 13.46
CA ILE A 131 -7.58 -20.71 12.91
C ILE A 131 -7.22 -22.16 12.60
N THR A 132 -6.67 -22.39 11.41
CA THR A 132 -6.30 -23.74 10.97
C THR A 132 -5.23 -24.37 11.88
N PRO A 133 -5.20 -25.70 12.05
CA PRO A 133 -4.15 -26.38 12.80
C PRO A 133 -2.72 -26.16 12.32
N LYS A 134 -2.55 -25.55 11.12
CA LYS A 134 -1.25 -25.26 10.50
C LYS A 134 -0.72 -23.85 10.82
N PHE A 135 -1.37 -23.14 11.74
CA PHE A 135 -0.99 -21.75 12.05
C PHE A 135 0.36 -21.65 12.78
N ASP A 136 0.80 -22.71 13.43
CA ASP A 136 2.09 -22.84 14.12
C ASP A 136 3.23 -23.36 13.21
N LYS A 137 2.95 -23.55 11.92
CA LYS A 137 3.99 -23.96 10.98
C LYS A 137 4.95 -22.80 10.71
N ASP A 138 6.25 -23.08 10.79
CA ASP A 138 7.26 -22.11 10.38
C ASP A 138 7.25 -21.91 8.85
N HIS A 139 7.07 -20.67 8.44
CA HIS A 139 7.09 -20.22 7.02
C HIS A 139 8.28 -19.30 6.74
N GLY A 140 9.26 -19.20 7.64
CA GLY A 140 10.47 -18.39 7.47
C GLY A 140 10.28 -16.93 7.83
N GLY A 141 9.10 -16.49 8.29
CA GLY A 141 8.82 -15.13 8.69
C GLY A 141 7.36 -14.71 8.52
N SER A 142 7.04 -13.52 8.98
CA SER A 142 5.71 -12.92 8.90
C SER A 142 5.52 -12.17 7.58
N ILE A 143 4.36 -12.33 6.94
CA ILE A 143 3.96 -11.51 5.80
C ILE A 143 3.75 -10.07 6.29
N PRO A 144 4.41 -9.06 5.67
CA PRO A 144 4.26 -7.67 6.08
C PRO A 144 2.85 -7.14 5.76
N ALA A 145 2.43 -6.13 6.52
CA ALA A 145 1.24 -5.37 6.17
C ALA A 145 1.48 -4.50 4.93
N ASN A 146 0.39 -4.09 4.27
CA ASN A 146 0.42 -3.14 3.16
C ASN A 146 0.65 -1.67 3.61
N LEU A 147 1.27 -1.46 4.77
CA LEU A 147 1.64 -0.16 5.32
C LEU A 147 3.16 0.01 5.28
N LEU A 148 3.62 1.02 4.54
CA LEU A 148 5.01 1.40 4.42
C LEU A 148 5.27 2.57 5.38
N ILE A 149 6.11 2.37 6.38
CA ILE A 149 6.47 3.41 7.36
C ILE A 149 7.91 3.81 7.11
N CYS A 150 8.12 4.95 6.47
CA CYS A 150 9.44 5.53 6.24
C CYS A 150 9.35 7.04 6.03
N GLY A 151 10.32 7.76 6.55
CA GLY A 151 10.50 9.20 6.30
C GLY A 151 11.30 9.46 5.02
N ASN A 152 11.25 10.68 4.50
CA ASN A 152 12.04 11.07 3.32
C ASN A 152 13.56 10.94 3.57
N ASN A 153 13.99 11.00 4.83
CA ASN A 153 15.40 10.91 5.21
C ASN A 153 15.86 9.45 5.46
N ASP A 154 14.95 8.49 5.54
CA ASP A 154 15.26 7.07 5.75
C ASP A 154 15.76 6.41 4.46
N SER A 155 15.63 7.11 3.32
CA SER A 155 15.88 6.59 1.97
C SER A 155 17.34 6.28 1.65
N ASN A 156 18.30 6.83 2.40
CA ASN A 156 19.70 6.75 2.01
C ASN A 156 20.45 5.49 2.46
N GLY A 157 19.84 4.61 3.24
CA GLY A 157 20.49 3.42 3.76
C GLY A 157 19.84 2.09 3.36
N ALA A 158 18.56 1.92 3.64
CA ALA A 158 17.85 0.66 3.47
C ALA A 158 17.23 0.51 2.07
N TYR A 159 16.76 1.60 1.47
CA TYR A 159 16.09 1.57 0.17
C TYR A 159 17.07 1.30 -0.98
N LEU A 160 18.25 1.95 -0.95
CA LEU A 160 19.30 1.71 -1.95
C LEU A 160 19.99 0.34 -1.82
N LYS A 161 19.79 -0.37 -0.71
CA LYS A 161 20.27 -1.74 -0.54
C LYS A 161 19.27 -2.79 -1.00
N ALA A 162 18.04 -2.41 -1.28
CA ALA A 162 16.96 -3.30 -1.74
C ALA A 162 16.73 -3.24 -3.27
N CYS A 163 17.37 -2.28 -3.94
CA CYS A 163 17.45 -2.18 -5.40
C CYS A 163 18.79 -2.72 -5.90
#